data_7dd97dcf15e79f30de0033562187b4f2
#
_entry.id   7dd97dcf15e79f30de0033562187b4f2
#
_cell.length_a   1.000
_cell.length_b   1.000
_cell.length_c   1.000
_cell.angle_alpha   90.00
_cell.angle_beta   90.00
_cell.angle_gamma   90.00
#
_symmetry.space_group_name_H-M   'P 1'
#
loop_
_entity.id
_entity.type
_entity.pdbx_description
1 polymer ?
#
loop_
_entity_poly.entity_id
_entity_poly.type
_entity_poly.pdbx_seq_one_letter_code
_entity_poly.pdbx_strand_id
1 'polypeptide(L)'
;MEFKENIQKLLAEALSSQPDLFLIDLHIDDQSRVQVVLDGDNGVSLEQCIKVSRHIEHQLDREVHDFSLEVSSAGATHPLQMVRQYKKNIGRKLAVHTTDNDNYKAILKQADDEQITLEWKAREPKPIGKGKHTVVRQLQVPYNQIEKATVQIQFK
;
A
#
# COMPACT_ATOMS: atom_id res chain seq x y z
N MET A 1 18.27 15.78 -12.51
CA MET A 1 17.91 15.51 -13.90
C MET A 1 16.53 16.04 -14.22
N GLU A 2 16.45 16.82 -15.25
CA GLU A 2 15.25 17.57 -15.56
C GLU A 2 14.03 16.70 -15.85
N PHE A 3 14.22 15.59 -16.55
CA PHE A 3 13.09 14.72 -16.92
C PHE A 3 12.41 14.14 -15.69
N LYS A 4 13.19 13.59 -14.78
CA LYS A 4 12.63 12.99 -13.54
C LYS A 4 11.94 14.05 -12.68
N GLU A 5 12.55 15.22 -12.55
CA GLU A 5 11.98 16.33 -11.79
C GLU A 5 10.67 16.81 -12.39
N ASN A 6 10.60 16.90 -13.71
CA ASN A 6 9.38 17.26 -14.43
C ASN A 6 8.27 16.24 -14.20
N ILE A 7 8.60 14.95 -14.27
CA ILE A 7 7.63 13.88 -13.98
C ILE A 7 7.12 14.00 -12.55
N GLN A 8 8.01 14.20 -11.58
CA GLN A 8 7.61 14.34 -10.18
C GLN A 8 6.69 15.55 -9.97
N LYS A 9 7.00 16.65 -10.60
CA LYS A 9 6.19 17.87 -10.51
C LYS A 9 4.80 17.66 -11.11
N LEU A 10 4.74 17.11 -12.30
CA LEU A 10 3.47 16.86 -12.99
C LEU A 10 2.62 15.84 -12.23
N LEU A 11 3.25 14.82 -11.68
CA LEU A 11 2.58 13.84 -10.86
C LEU A 11 1.98 14.47 -9.60
N ALA A 12 2.75 15.33 -8.92
CA ALA A 12 2.25 16.05 -7.75
C ALA A 12 1.05 16.94 -8.12
N GLU A 13 1.11 17.62 -9.26
CA GLU A 13 -0.01 18.44 -9.74
C GLU A 13 -1.25 17.60 -10.01
N ALA A 14 -1.07 16.44 -10.67
CA ALA A 14 -2.18 15.54 -10.96
C ALA A 14 -2.82 15.01 -9.68
N LEU A 15 -2.01 14.65 -8.69
CA LEU A 15 -2.51 14.12 -7.43
C LEU A 15 -3.15 15.20 -6.57
N SER A 16 -2.74 16.47 -6.71
CA SER A 16 -3.34 17.56 -5.95
C SER A 16 -4.82 17.78 -6.29
N SER A 17 -5.23 17.42 -7.50
CA SER A 17 -6.64 17.49 -7.92
C SER A 17 -7.46 16.27 -7.49
N GLN A 18 -6.78 15.25 -6.96
CA GLN A 18 -7.42 14.01 -6.51
C GLN A 18 -6.86 13.64 -5.12
N PRO A 19 -7.29 14.34 -4.05
CA PRO A 19 -6.65 14.23 -2.73
C PRO A 19 -6.79 12.85 -2.07
N ASP A 20 -7.71 12.01 -2.55
CA ASP A 20 -7.84 10.63 -2.07
C ASP A 20 -6.78 9.69 -2.65
N LEU A 21 -6.06 10.12 -3.70
CA LEU A 21 -4.98 9.34 -4.30
C LEU A 21 -3.61 9.74 -3.73
N PHE A 22 -2.70 8.77 -3.71
CA PHE A 22 -1.33 9.03 -3.30
C PHE A 22 -0.36 8.11 -4.04
N LEU A 23 0.88 8.55 -4.12
CA LEU A 23 1.94 7.84 -4.84
C LEU A 23 2.53 6.74 -3.95
N ILE A 24 2.61 5.53 -4.48
CA ILE A 24 3.28 4.40 -3.83
C ILE A 24 4.70 4.26 -4.36
N ASP A 25 4.87 4.31 -5.68
CA ASP A 25 6.18 4.12 -6.29
C ASP A 25 6.27 4.85 -7.63
N LEU A 26 7.46 5.34 -7.92
CA LEU A 26 7.78 5.96 -9.20
C LEU A 26 9.13 5.40 -9.66
N HIS A 27 9.12 4.73 -10.79
CA HIS A 27 10.34 4.17 -11.37
C HIS A 27 10.52 4.68 -12.80
N ILE A 28 11.71 5.16 -13.09
CA ILE A 28 12.10 5.60 -14.44
C ILE A 28 13.39 4.86 -14.80
N ASP A 29 13.34 4.09 -15.88
CA ASP A 29 14.52 3.31 -16.30
C ASP A 29 15.40 4.11 -17.28
N ASP A 30 16.48 3.49 -17.73
CA ASP A 30 17.46 4.11 -18.64
C ASP A 30 16.89 4.42 -20.03
N GLN A 31 15.77 3.80 -20.39
CA GLN A 31 15.09 3.99 -21.66
C GLN A 31 13.91 4.95 -21.57
N SER A 32 13.83 5.70 -20.48
CA SER A 32 12.74 6.65 -20.21
C SER A 32 11.37 5.97 -20.12
N ARG A 33 11.33 4.73 -19.64
CA ARG A 33 10.07 4.07 -19.32
C ARG A 33 9.70 4.45 -17.90
N VAL A 34 8.55 5.10 -17.76
CA VAL A 34 8.06 5.63 -16.50
C VAL A 34 6.95 4.72 -15.98
N GLN A 35 7.13 4.21 -14.77
CA GLN A 35 6.12 3.41 -14.09
C GLN A 35 5.68 4.12 -12.83
N VAL A 36 4.38 4.38 -12.73
CA VAL A 36 3.77 5.05 -11.58
C VAL A 36 2.81 4.08 -10.93
N VAL A 37 2.98 3.85 -9.64
CA VAL A 37 2.08 3.01 -8.85
C VAL A 37 1.37 3.90 -7.86
N LEU A 38 0.04 3.92 -7.92
CA LEU A 38 -0.81 4.74 -7.06
C LEU A 38 -1.66 3.85 -6.16
N ASP A 39 -2.08 4.42 -5.04
CA ASP A 39 -3.16 3.85 -4.24
C ASP A 39 -4.09 4.98 -3.83
N GLY A 40 -5.22 4.65 -3.25
CA GLY A 40 -6.20 5.64 -2.84
C GLY A 40 -6.92 5.20 -1.58
N ASP A 41 -7.41 6.17 -0.81
CA ASP A 41 -8.14 5.90 0.43
C ASP A 41 -9.36 5.01 0.19
N ASN A 42 -9.97 5.14 -0.99
CA ASN A 42 -11.14 4.36 -1.41
C ASN A 42 -10.84 3.50 -2.64
N GLY A 43 -9.56 3.16 -2.85
CA GLY A 43 -9.10 2.47 -4.04
C GLY A 43 -8.80 3.42 -5.18
N VAL A 44 -8.44 2.86 -6.32
CA VAL A 44 -8.08 3.63 -7.52
C VAL A 44 -8.87 3.07 -8.69
N SER A 45 -9.62 3.95 -9.38
CA SER A 45 -10.35 3.55 -10.58
C SER A 45 -9.47 3.69 -11.82
N LEU A 46 -9.86 3.01 -12.89
CA LEU A 46 -9.19 3.15 -14.19
C LEU A 46 -9.24 4.60 -14.68
N GLU A 47 -10.37 5.28 -14.50
CA GLU A 47 -10.51 6.69 -14.88
C GLU A 47 -9.52 7.58 -14.16
N GLN A 48 -9.27 7.33 -12.88
CA GLN A 48 -8.30 8.10 -12.10
C GLN A 48 -6.88 7.90 -12.63
N CYS A 49 -6.53 6.67 -12.97
CA CYS A 49 -5.22 6.38 -13.59
C CYS A 49 -5.07 7.09 -14.93
N ILE A 50 -6.11 7.09 -15.74
CA ILE A 50 -6.12 7.76 -17.05
C ILE A 50 -5.95 9.27 -16.88
N LYS A 51 -6.63 9.88 -15.92
CA LYS A 51 -6.50 11.32 -15.65
C LYS A 51 -5.07 11.71 -15.27
N VAL A 52 -4.44 10.92 -14.40
CA VAL A 52 -3.05 11.16 -14.00
C VAL A 52 -2.12 11.01 -15.21
N SER A 53 -2.31 9.96 -15.99
CA SER A 53 -1.51 9.68 -17.17
C SER A 53 -1.61 10.83 -18.19
N ARG A 54 -2.82 11.28 -18.49
CA ARG A 54 -3.05 12.38 -19.44
C ARG A 54 -2.46 13.69 -18.95
N HIS A 55 -2.57 14.00 -17.68
CA HIS A 55 -2.00 15.23 -17.14
C HIS A 55 -0.49 15.27 -17.38
N ILE A 56 0.19 14.15 -17.16
CA ILE A 56 1.63 14.07 -17.37
C ILE A 56 1.95 14.13 -18.87
N GLU A 57 1.27 13.34 -19.69
CA GLU A 57 1.54 13.27 -21.13
C GLU A 57 1.30 14.58 -21.86
N HIS A 58 0.25 15.32 -21.49
CA HIS A 58 -0.08 16.59 -22.16
C HIS A 58 0.91 17.71 -21.85
N GLN A 59 1.65 17.60 -20.74
CA GLN A 59 2.61 18.62 -20.31
C GLN A 59 4.02 18.36 -20.81
N LEU A 60 4.28 17.16 -21.34
CA LEU A 60 5.59 16.77 -21.83
C LEU A 60 5.57 16.67 -23.34
N ASP A 61 6.65 17.15 -23.98
CA ASP A 61 6.82 17.09 -25.42
C ASP A 61 7.59 15.82 -25.79
N ARG A 62 6.92 14.89 -26.45
CA ARG A 62 7.54 13.63 -26.88
C ARG A 62 8.57 13.81 -27.99
N GLU A 63 8.52 14.93 -28.71
CA GLU A 63 9.55 15.26 -29.70
C GLU A 63 10.87 15.61 -29.01
N VAL A 64 10.81 16.20 -27.82
CA VAL A 64 11.99 16.53 -27.03
C VAL A 64 12.46 15.32 -26.21
N HIS A 65 11.51 14.60 -25.60
CA HIS A 65 11.78 13.38 -24.82
C HIS A 65 10.85 12.28 -25.27
N ASP A 66 11.42 11.25 -25.87
CA ASP A 66 10.65 10.04 -26.16
C ASP A 66 10.57 9.21 -24.87
N PHE A 67 9.35 8.94 -24.42
CA PHE A 67 9.13 8.21 -23.18
C PHE A 67 7.87 7.36 -23.29
N SER A 68 7.81 6.33 -22.46
CA SER A 68 6.57 5.58 -22.25
C SER A 68 6.11 5.78 -20.80
N LEU A 69 4.80 5.81 -20.60
CA LEU A 69 4.22 6.06 -19.29
C LEU A 69 3.18 4.99 -18.97
N GLU A 70 3.33 4.36 -17.82
CA GLU A 70 2.35 3.41 -17.31
C GLU A 70 1.94 3.86 -15.91
N VAL A 71 0.65 4.07 -15.71
CA VAL A 71 0.07 4.41 -14.41
C VAL A 71 -0.82 3.25 -13.98
N SER A 72 -0.54 2.68 -12.82
CA SER A 72 -1.28 1.53 -12.31
C SER A 72 -1.60 1.68 -10.83
N SER A 73 -2.54 0.86 -10.36
CA SER A 73 -2.88 0.80 -8.94
C SER A 73 -2.01 -0.24 -8.23
N ALA A 74 -1.79 -0.04 -6.94
CA ALA A 74 -0.95 -0.94 -6.14
C ALA A 74 -1.53 -2.35 -6.03
N GLY A 75 -2.84 -2.51 -5.98
CA GLY A 75 -3.45 -3.81 -5.81
C GLY A 75 -3.24 -4.41 -4.42
N ALA A 76 -3.99 -5.47 -4.12
CA ALA A 76 -4.00 -6.08 -2.78
C ALA A 76 -2.70 -6.80 -2.43
N THR A 77 -1.98 -7.32 -3.43
CA THR A 77 -0.74 -8.08 -3.18
C THR A 77 0.51 -7.20 -3.05
N HIS A 78 0.39 -5.92 -3.38
CA HIS A 78 1.51 -4.99 -3.25
C HIS A 78 1.74 -4.69 -1.76
N PRO A 79 2.99 -4.69 -1.26
CA PRO A 79 3.23 -4.41 0.15
C PRO A 79 2.75 -3.02 0.57
N LEU A 80 2.21 -2.95 1.78
CA LEU A 80 1.76 -1.68 2.34
C LEU A 80 2.97 -0.83 2.74
N GLN A 81 2.96 0.44 2.37
CA GLN A 81 4.09 1.35 2.61
C GLN A 81 3.71 2.57 3.43
N MET A 82 2.46 3.02 3.33
CA MET A 82 2.02 4.27 3.94
C MET A 82 0.97 4.02 5.02
N VAL A 83 0.97 4.86 6.05
CA VAL A 83 -0.02 4.79 7.12
C VAL A 83 -1.44 4.82 6.57
N ARG A 84 -1.69 5.65 5.55
CA ARG A 84 -3.00 5.73 4.89
C ARG A 84 -3.47 4.37 4.37
N GLN A 85 -2.55 3.55 3.86
CA GLN A 85 -2.88 2.22 3.37
C GLN A 85 -3.28 1.28 4.50
N TYR A 86 -2.61 1.36 5.65
CA TYR A 86 -3.01 0.59 6.81
C TYR A 86 -4.39 1.02 7.29
N LYS A 87 -4.63 2.32 7.41
CA LYS A 87 -5.92 2.84 7.89
C LYS A 87 -7.09 2.41 7.01
N LYS A 88 -6.91 2.40 5.69
CA LYS A 88 -7.99 1.97 4.79
C LYS A 88 -8.26 0.48 4.83
N ASN A 89 -7.32 -0.31 5.36
CA ASN A 89 -7.43 -1.76 5.40
C ASN A 89 -7.84 -2.29 6.78
N ILE A 90 -8.27 -1.43 7.69
CA ILE A 90 -8.79 -1.85 8.99
C ILE A 90 -9.97 -2.81 8.77
N GLY A 91 -9.94 -3.94 9.47
CA GLY A 91 -10.93 -5.01 9.33
C GLY A 91 -10.52 -6.13 8.39
N ARG A 92 -9.44 -5.94 7.62
CA ARG A 92 -8.93 -6.95 6.70
C ARG A 92 -7.81 -7.76 7.35
N LYS A 93 -7.61 -8.96 6.85
CA LYS A 93 -6.52 -9.82 7.31
C LYS A 93 -5.23 -9.43 6.61
N LEU A 94 -4.17 -9.24 7.39
CA LEU A 94 -2.85 -8.92 6.89
C LEU A 94 -1.86 -10.04 7.15
N ALA A 95 -0.88 -10.19 6.27
CA ALA A 95 0.33 -10.95 6.53
C ALA A 95 1.43 -9.94 6.85
N VAL A 96 1.96 -9.98 8.05
CA VAL A 96 2.97 -9.03 8.53
C VAL A 96 4.25 -9.78 8.88
N HIS A 97 5.36 -9.33 8.30
CA HIS A 97 6.70 -9.81 8.64
C HIS A 97 7.42 -8.71 9.39
N THR A 98 7.88 -9.02 10.60
CA THR A 98 8.54 -8.04 11.47
C THR A 98 10.05 -8.06 11.31
N THR A 99 10.70 -7.00 11.79
CA THR A 99 12.17 -6.92 11.81
C THR A 99 12.80 -7.96 12.72
N ASP A 100 12.04 -8.51 13.66
CA ASP A 100 12.48 -9.60 14.54
C ASP A 100 12.34 -10.98 13.88
N ASN A 101 11.99 -10.99 12.59
CA ASN A 101 11.83 -12.20 11.80
C ASN A 101 10.63 -13.06 12.22
N ASP A 102 9.62 -12.43 12.79
CA ASP A 102 8.34 -13.07 13.11
C ASP A 102 7.33 -12.81 12.01
N ASN A 103 6.42 -13.76 11.82
CA ASN A 103 5.34 -13.66 10.84
C ASN A 103 3.99 -13.76 11.53
N TYR A 104 3.09 -12.84 11.18
CA TYR A 104 1.74 -12.82 11.71
C TYR A 104 0.73 -12.79 10.56
N LYS A 105 -0.33 -13.58 10.69
CA LYS A 105 -1.50 -13.50 9.82
C LYS A 105 -2.68 -13.18 10.71
N ALA A 106 -3.14 -11.94 10.66
CA ALA A 106 -4.09 -11.43 11.64
C ALA A 106 -4.94 -10.33 11.06
N ILE A 107 -6.07 -10.06 11.71
CA ILE A 107 -6.96 -8.97 11.31
C ILE A 107 -6.38 -7.67 11.84
N LEU A 108 -6.34 -6.66 10.97
CA LEU A 108 -5.95 -5.31 11.36
C LEU A 108 -7.13 -4.65 12.05
N LYS A 109 -7.03 -4.49 13.36
CA LYS A 109 -8.11 -3.91 14.18
C LYS A 109 -8.03 -2.41 14.27
N GLN A 110 -6.82 -1.87 14.36
CA GLN A 110 -6.59 -0.42 14.43
C GLN A 110 -5.28 -0.07 13.74
N ALA A 111 -5.19 1.16 13.28
CA ALA A 111 -3.97 1.73 12.73
C ALA A 111 -3.96 3.21 13.06
N ASP A 112 -2.92 3.65 13.75
CA ASP A 112 -2.70 5.06 14.04
C ASP A 112 -1.42 5.54 13.34
N ASP A 113 -0.91 6.71 13.70
CA ASP A 113 0.26 7.27 13.04
C ASP A 113 1.57 6.62 13.49
N GLU A 114 1.56 5.81 14.54
CA GLU A 114 2.76 5.22 15.13
C GLU A 114 2.80 3.70 15.00
N GLN A 115 1.65 3.04 15.05
CA GLN A 115 1.60 1.57 15.13
C GLN A 115 0.28 1.03 14.62
N ILE A 116 0.25 -0.29 14.43
CA ILE A 116 -0.97 -1.03 14.11
C ILE A 116 -1.29 -2.00 15.24
N THR A 117 -2.56 -2.38 15.35
CA THR A 117 -3.02 -3.40 16.28
C THR A 117 -3.56 -4.58 15.48
N LEU A 118 -2.97 -5.74 15.68
CA LEU A 118 -3.36 -6.99 15.04
C LEU A 118 -4.14 -7.84 16.03
N GLU A 119 -5.12 -8.59 15.53
CA GLU A 119 -5.92 -9.49 16.33
C GLU A 119 -6.10 -10.82 15.63
N TRP A 120 -5.91 -11.91 16.35
CA TRP A 120 -6.14 -13.25 15.83
C TRP A 120 -6.69 -14.14 16.90
N LYS A 121 -7.28 -15.27 16.48
CA LYS A 121 -7.77 -16.30 17.39
C LYS A 121 -6.76 -17.44 17.47
N ALA A 122 -6.51 -17.91 18.67
CA ALA A 122 -5.59 -19.03 18.91
C ALA A 122 -6.30 -20.10 19.74
N ARG A 123 -5.95 -21.35 19.48
CA ARG A 123 -6.42 -22.47 20.29
C ARG A 123 -5.35 -22.77 21.31
N GLU A 124 -5.70 -22.63 22.58
CA GLU A 124 -4.77 -22.83 23.68
C GLU A 124 -5.34 -23.79 24.71
N PRO A 125 -4.48 -24.48 25.49
CA PRO A 125 -4.97 -25.38 26.58
C PRO A 125 -5.83 -24.59 27.57
N LYS A 126 -6.90 -25.21 28.03
CA LYS A 126 -7.74 -24.63 29.08
C LYS A 126 -6.95 -24.49 30.36
N PRO A 127 -7.11 -23.38 31.12
CA PRO A 127 -6.46 -23.23 32.43
C PRO A 127 -6.94 -24.30 33.45
N ILE A 128 -8.18 -24.77 33.29
CA ILE A 128 -8.76 -25.80 34.14
C ILE A 128 -9.41 -26.85 33.25
N GLY A 129 -9.11 -28.12 33.50
CA GLY A 129 -9.67 -29.24 32.75
C GLY A 129 -8.87 -29.61 31.52
N LYS A 130 -9.42 -30.53 30.74
CA LYS A 130 -8.79 -31.03 29.50
C LYS A 130 -9.33 -30.32 28.27
N GLY A 131 -8.53 -30.35 27.19
CA GLY A 131 -8.91 -29.81 25.93
C GLY A 131 -8.38 -28.40 25.72
N LYS A 132 -8.81 -27.79 24.59
CA LYS A 132 -8.38 -26.46 24.21
C LYS A 132 -9.58 -25.54 24.06
N HIS A 133 -9.38 -24.27 24.27
CA HIS A 133 -10.39 -23.25 24.01
C HIS A 133 -9.83 -22.17 23.09
N THR A 134 -10.73 -21.43 22.45
CA THR A 134 -10.34 -20.34 21.58
C THR A 134 -10.12 -19.07 22.40
N VAL A 135 -8.96 -18.47 22.25
CA VAL A 135 -8.64 -17.17 22.88
C VAL A 135 -8.35 -16.14 21.78
N VAL A 136 -8.64 -14.89 22.11
CA VAL A 136 -8.34 -13.77 21.21
C VAL A 136 -7.04 -13.15 21.65
N ARG A 137 -6.10 -13.02 20.71
CA ARG A 137 -4.81 -12.39 20.95
C ARG A 137 -4.70 -11.09 20.18
N GLN A 138 -4.08 -10.11 20.79
CA GLN A 138 -3.81 -8.82 20.15
C GLN A 138 -2.34 -8.47 20.30
N LEU A 139 -1.80 -7.80 19.29
CA LEU A 139 -0.41 -7.34 19.31
C LEU A 139 -0.35 -5.96 18.66
N GLN A 140 0.31 -5.03 19.33
CA GLN A 140 0.61 -3.72 18.78
C GLN A 140 2.00 -3.76 18.14
N VAL A 141 2.09 -3.38 16.88
CA VAL A 141 3.34 -3.40 16.11
C VAL A 141 3.63 -2.01 15.59
N PRO A 142 4.70 -1.37 16.07
CA PRO A 142 5.13 -0.08 15.53
C PRO A 142 5.54 -0.22 14.06
N TYR A 143 5.30 0.80 13.26
CA TYR A 143 5.64 0.76 11.83
C TYR A 143 7.12 0.49 11.58
N ASN A 144 8.00 1.00 12.44
CA ASN A 144 9.44 0.77 12.29
C ASN A 144 9.87 -0.68 12.56
N GLN A 145 8.98 -1.50 13.11
CA GLN A 145 9.21 -2.93 13.31
C GLN A 145 8.57 -3.79 12.24
N ILE A 146 7.89 -3.18 11.27
CA ILE A 146 7.28 -3.91 10.15
C ILE A 146 8.26 -3.89 8.99
N GLU A 147 8.75 -5.06 8.60
CA GLU A 147 9.60 -5.19 7.42
C GLU A 147 8.75 -5.25 6.15
N LYS A 148 7.65 -6.02 6.19
CA LYS A 148 6.75 -6.17 5.06
C LYS A 148 5.35 -6.51 5.57
N ALA A 149 4.34 -5.89 4.98
CA ALA A 149 2.94 -6.21 5.26
C ALA A 149 2.14 -6.21 3.97
N THR A 150 1.32 -7.24 3.77
CA THR A 150 0.45 -7.35 2.60
C THR A 150 -0.96 -7.73 3.05
N VAL A 151 -1.96 -7.31 2.26
CA VAL A 151 -3.35 -7.71 2.50
C VAL A 151 -3.52 -9.15 1.99
N GLN A 152 -4.09 -10.00 2.85
CA GLN A 152 -4.39 -11.37 2.46
C GLN A 152 -5.66 -11.40 1.63
N ILE A 153 -5.58 -12.00 0.45
CA ILE A 153 -6.73 -12.22 -0.41
C ILE A 153 -7.48 -13.43 0.12
N GLN A 154 -8.76 -13.23 0.46
CA GLN A 154 -9.60 -14.32 0.92
C GLN A 154 -10.55 -14.74 -0.21
N PHE A 155 -10.46 -15.99 -0.60
CA PHE A 155 -11.39 -16.57 -1.56
C PHE A 155 -12.49 -17.30 -0.80
N LYS A 156 -13.71 -16.99 -1.15
CA LYS A 156 -14.87 -17.69 -0.59
C LYS A 156 -15.24 -18.88 -1.48
#